data_cf0e5ef1321dd0dde261707659eae26a
#
_entry.id   cf0e5ef1321dd0dde261707659eae26a
#
_cell.length_a   1.000
_cell.length_b   1.000
_cell.length_c   1.000
_cell.angle_alpha   90.00
_cell.angle_beta   90.00
_cell.angle_gamma   90.00
#
_symmetry.space_group_name_H-M   'P 1'
#
loop_
_entity.id
_entity.type
_entity.pdbx_description
1 polymer ?
#
loop_
_entity_poly.entity_id
_entity_poly.type
_entity_poly.pdbx_seq_one_letter_code
_entity_poly.pdbx_strand_id
1 'polypeptide(L)'
;MNQEHTNLLSLSEYCTLISKKTNMPYLDKENNVYIFDTLIDANEFIKTAADTTVSDKEILKPSFFITYMYGLGAENVCVKKGDKEDFITIPVDKADTKKDFFNPSANRNLLRLLQTGDKKYLRNLKEDIFLCPVKIDKRQAKKYSSIHYACAKLKDDKKFYLLFTTLDEFNKWNEAQGKNCLPLEVNMIKESQIRRNNPVIINPLSNKVILNDRYLKLILKKE
;
A
#
# COMPACT_ATOMS: atom_id res chain seq x y z
N MET A 1 17.03 21.13 14.12
CA MET A 1 15.94 20.96 13.12
C MET A 1 16.60 21.22 11.79
N ASN A 2 16.76 20.19 10.95
CA ASN A 2 17.46 20.32 9.68
C ASN A 2 16.70 21.23 8.74
N GLN A 3 17.43 22.01 7.95
CA GLN A 3 16.90 22.97 6.95
C GLN A 3 15.95 22.30 5.93
N GLU A 4 16.12 20.99 5.68
CA GLU A 4 15.30 20.16 4.78
C GLU A 4 13.81 20.05 5.19
N HIS A 5 13.53 20.05 6.52
CA HIS A 5 12.14 19.99 7.00
C HIS A 5 11.42 21.33 6.95
N THR A 6 12.17 22.44 6.81
CA THR A 6 11.59 23.79 6.81
C THR A 6 10.79 24.02 5.53
N ASN A 7 11.18 23.42 4.40
CA ASN A 7 10.52 23.62 3.11
C ASN A 7 9.15 22.93 3.03
N LEU A 8 9.00 21.70 3.56
CA LEU A 8 7.71 21.03 3.62
C LEU A 8 6.74 21.76 4.57
N LEU A 9 7.26 22.25 5.71
CA LEU A 9 6.49 22.99 6.72
C LEU A 9 6.09 24.40 6.26
N SER A 10 6.70 24.90 5.18
CA SER A 10 6.36 26.23 4.62
C SER A 10 5.14 26.20 3.69
N LEU A 11 4.72 25.02 3.23
CA LEU A 11 3.51 24.89 2.42
C LEU A 11 2.28 24.82 3.32
N SER A 12 1.29 25.64 3.04
CA SER A 12 -0.04 25.56 3.68
C SER A 12 -0.96 24.60 2.94
N GLU A 13 -0.80 24.52 1.63
CA GLU A 13 -1.57 23.70 0.71
C GLU A 13 -0.63 23.04 -0.30
N TYR A 14 -1.04 21.92 -0.86
CA TYR A 14 -0.31 21.22 -1.92
C TYR A 14 -1.27 20.53 -2.88
N CYS A 15 -0.79 20.24 -4.08
CA CYS A 15 -1.38 19.23 -4.96
C CYS A 15 -0.31 18.20 -5.32
N THR A 16 -0.74 16.99 -5.69
CA THR A 16 0.15 15.87 -6.00
C THR A 16 -0.23 15.21 -7.32
N LEU A 17 0.70 14.44 -7.88
CA LEU A 17 0.39 13.59 -9.02
C LEU A 17 -0.38 12.35 -8.59
N ILE A 18 -1.46 12.07 -9.27
CA ILE A 18 -2.31 10.89 -9.08
C ILE A 18 -2.17 9.98 -10.29
N SER A 19 -1.88 8.72 -10.05
CA SER A 19 -1.89 7.70 -11.10
C SER A 19 -3.32 7.43 -11.57
N LYS A 20 -3.59 7.57 -12.87
CA LYS A 20 -4.89 7.24 -13.48
C LYS A 20 -5.30 5.78 -13.30
N LYS A 21 -4.33 4.88 -13.13
CA LYS A 21 -4.56 3.44 -12.97
C LYS A 21 -4.97 3.07 -11.55
N THR A 22 -4.44 3.77 -10.55
CA THR A 22 -4.65 3.40 -9.14
C THR A 22 -5.51 4.38 -8.38
N ASN A 23 -5.68 5.59 -8.90
CA ASN A 23 -6.28 6.75 -8.23
C ASN A 23 -5.61 7.05 -6.87
N MET A 24 -4.29 6.80 -6.80
CA MET A 24 -3.44 7.03 -5.63
C MET A 24 -2.25 7.89 -6.02
N PRO A 25 -1.54 8.51 -5.08
CA PRO A 25 -0.31 9.24 -5.38
C PRO A 25 0.63 8.41 -6.25
N TYR A 26 1.15 9.04 -7.29
CA TYR A 26 2.05 8.40 -8.23
C TYR A 26 3.45 8.26 -7.62
N LEU A 27 3.98 7.04 -7.65
CA LEU A 27 5.38 6.76 -7.33
C LEU A 27 6.20 6.67 -8.61
N ASP A 28 7.28 7.42 -8.71
CA ASP A 28 8.23 7.33 -9.81
C ASP A 28 9.18 6.11 -9.66
N LYS A 29 10.18 6.00 -10.54
CA LYS A 29 11.12 4.86 -10.54
C LYS A 29 11.94 4.79 -9.26
N GLU A 30 12.26 5.91 -8.67
CA GLU A 30 13.06 6.08 -7.46
C GLU A 30 12.19 6.10 -6.18
N ASN A 31 10.88 5.77 -6.30
CA ASN A 31 9.90 5.80 -5.21
C ASN A 31 9.65 7.19 -4.62
N ASN A 32 9.78 8.23 -5.42
CA ASN A 32 9.44 9.59 -5.04
C ASN A 32 7.96 9.88 -5.29
N VAL A 33 7.36 10.69 -4.42
CA VAL A 33 6.08 11.36 -4.62
C VAL A 33 6.34 12.82 -4.88
N TYR A 34 5.67 13.39 -5.87
CA TYR A 34 5.79 14.80 -6.23
C TYR A 34 4.66 15.62 -5.64
N ILE A 35 5.00 16.72 -4.98
CA ILE A 35 4.05 17.74 -4.52
C ILE A 35 4.40 19.10 -5.09
N PHE A 36 3.37 19.90 -5.34
CA PHE A 36 3.47 21.20 -5.98
C PHE A 36 2.73 22.23 -5.15
N ASP A 37 3.30 23.42 -5.08
CA ASP A 37 2.70 24.59 -4.46
C ASP A 37 1.53 25.12 -5.30
N THR A 38 1.64 25.02 -6.63
CA THR A 38 0.64 25.52 -7.57
C THR A 38 0.13 24.43 -8.52
N LEU A 39 -1.15 24.56 -8.92
CA LEU A 39 -1.74 23.74 -9.97
C LEU A 39 -1.09 23.96 -11.33
N ILE A 40 -0.51 25.14 -11.57
CA ILE A 40 0.17 25.48 -12.82
C ILE A 40 1.42 24.62 -12.96
N ASP A 41 2.29 24.59 -11.95
CA ASP A 41 3.52 23.80 -11.96
C ASP A 41 3.21 22.29 -12.08
N ALA A 42 2.17 21.83 -11.37
CA ALA A 42 1.73 20.45 -11.47
C ALA A 42 1.24 20.09 -12.88
N ASN A 43 0.45 20.94 -13.51
CA ASN A 43 -0.06 20.72 -14.87
C ASN A 43 1.03 20.81 -15.95
N GLU A 44 2.07 21.61 -15.74
CA GLU A 44 3.25 21.61 -16.61
C GLU A 44 4.03 20.30 -16.49
N PHE A 45 4.21 19.82 -15.28
CA PHE A 45 4.94 18.60 -15.02
C PHE A 45 4.26 17.35 -15.59
N ILE A 46 2.91 17.24 -15.54
CA ILE A 46 2.20 16.08 -16.08
C ILE A 46 2.40 15.90 -17.59
N LYS A 47 2.80 16.94 -18.32
CA LYS A 47 3.15 16.81 -19.75
C LYS A 47 4.30 15.83 -19.96
N THR A 48 5.14 15.65 -18.94
CA THR A 48 6.28 14.73 -18.95
C THR A 48 6.00 13.39 -18.27
N ALA A 49 4.94 13.32 -17.45
CA ALA A 49 4.56 12.14 -16.66
C ALA A 49 3.29 11.47 -17.23
N ALA A 50 3.47 10.53 -18.14
CA ALA A 50 2.37 9.79 -18.74
C ALA A 50 1.52 9.05 -17.68
N ASP A 51 0.22 8.89 -17.96
CA ASP A 51 -0.74 8.19 -17.10
C ASP A 51 -0.98 8.81 -15.71
N THR A 52 -0.70 10.10 -15.54
CA THR A 52 -0.98 10.86 -14.31
C THR A 52 -2.02 11.96 -14.51
N THR A 53 -2.63 12.38 -13.42
CA THR A 53 -3.45 13.59 -13.27
C THR A 53 -2.97 14.36 -12.05
N VAL A 54 -3.46 15.59 -11.87
CA VAL A 54 -3.20 16.39 -10.67
C VAL A 54 -4.37 16.23 -9.71
N SER A 55 -4.10 16.11 -8.40
CA SER A 55 -5.14 16.17 -7.37
C SER A 55 -5.68 17.59 -7.23
N ASP A 56 -6.83 17.71 -6.57
CA ASP A 56 -7.23 19.01 -6.02
C ASP A 56 -6.20 19.49 -4.98
N LYS A 57 -6.25 20.78 -4.66
CA LYS A 57 -5.43 21.31 -3.57
C LYS A 57 -5.92 20.80 -2.23
N GLU A 58 -4.99 20.34 -1.41
CA GLU A 58 -5.22 19.83 -0.07
C GLU A 58 -4.45 20.64 0.96
N ILE A 59 -5.01 20.78 2.16
CA ILE A 59 -4.32 21.44 3.28
C ILE A 59 -3.22 20.49 3.78
N LEU A 60 -1.99 20.99 3.82
CA LEU A 60 -0.86 20.23 4.31
C LEU A 60 -0.90 20.12 5.85
N LYS A 61 -1.07 18.89 6.33
CA LYS A 61 -0.87 18.51 7.73
C LYS A 61 0.39 17.63 7.80
N PRO A 62 1.56 18.21 8.14
CA PRO A 62 2.86 17.54 7.90
C PRO A 62 2.98 16.13 8.50
N SER A 63 2.56 15.94 9.76
CA SER A 63 2.63 14.62 10.42
C SER A 63 1.73 13.57 9.74
N PHE A 64 0.51 13.95 9.38
CA PHE A 64 -0.41 13.07 8.66
C PHE A 64 0.13 12.74 7.26
N PHE A 65 0.60 13.75 6.54
CA PHE A 65 1.17 13.61 5.20
C PHE A 65 2.38 12.67 5.21
N ILE A 66 3.34 12.86 6.11
CA ILE A 66 4.52 12.00 6.24
C ILE A 66 4.11 10.55 6.52
N THR A 67 3.20 10.33 7.47
CA THR A 67 2.71 8.99 7.81
C THR A 67 2.01 8.32 6.62
N TYR A 68 1.20 9.09 5.89
CA TYR A 68 0.50 8.59 4.70
C TYR A 68 1.48 8.22 3.58
N MET A 69 2.45 9.08 3.26
CA MET A 69 3.44 8.81 2.22
C MET A 69 4.36 7.63 2.59
N TYR A 70 4.76 7.53 3.85
CA TYR A 70 5.45 6.36 4.37
C TYR A 70 4.62 5.08 4.16
N GLY A 71 3.36 5.12 4.54
CA GLY A 71 2.44 3.98 4.38
C GLY A 71 2.26 3.55 2.92
N LEU A 72 2.32 4.48 1.98
CA LEU A 72 2.32 4.19 0.53
C LEU A 72 3.61 3.55 0.04
N GLY A 73 4.69 3.62 0.83
CA GLY A 73 6.00 3.12 0.46
C GLY A 73 6.86 4.11 -0.31
N ALA A 74 6.54 5.40 -0.27
CA ALA A 74 7.42 6.44 -0.77
C ALA A 74 8.70 6.52 0.08
N GLU A 75 9.82 6.79 -0.57
CA GLU A 75 11.11 7.03 0.10
C GLU A 75 11.38 8.52 0.25
N ASN A 76 10.99 9.31 -0.74
CA ASN A 76 11.16 10.74 -0.73
C ASN A 76 9.89 11.46 -1.18
N VAL A 77 9.76 12.70 -0.73
CA VAL A 77 8.83 13.69 -1.28
C VAL A 77 9.64 14.72 -2.04
N CYS A 78 9.34 14.86 -3.31
CA CYS A 78 9.91 15.91 -4.15
C CYS A 78 8.97 17.11 -4.13
N VAL A 79 9.42 18.22 -3.56
CA VAL A 79 8.69 19.49 -3.53
C VAL A 79 9.11 20.32 -4.74
N LYS A 80 8.17 20.59 -5.63
CA LYS A 80 8.40 21.44 -6.80
C LYS A 80 7.78 22.82 -6.61
N LYS A 81 8.62 23.84 -6.79
CA LYS A 81 8.25 25.25 -6.68
C LYS A 81 8.86 26.05 -7.82
N GLY A 82 8.11 26.22 -8.89
CA GLY A 82 8.63 26.72 -10.17
C GLY A 82 9.75 25.81 -10.69
N ASP A 83 10.90 26.40 -11.07
CA ASP A 83 12.08 25.67 -11.55
C ASP A 83 12.90 24.97 -10.43
N LYS A 84 12.53 25.19 -9.17
CA LYS A 84 13.22 24.58 -8.03
C LYS A 84 12.62 23.23 -7.67
N GLU A 85 13.50 22.32 -7.32
CA GLU A 85 13.15 20.94 -6.94
C GLU A 85 13.92 20.56 -5.68
N ASP A 86 13.20 20.32 -4.59
CA ASP A 86 13.78 19.92 -3.32
C ASP A 86 13.31 18.50 -2.96
N PHE A 87 14.26 17.60 -2.75
CA PHE A 87 13.97 16.23 -2.29
C PHE A 87 14.06 16.15 -0.77
N ILE A 88 13.00 15.65 -0.18
CA ILE A 88 12.89 15.44 1.26
C ILE A 88 12.74 13.95 1.50
N THR A 89 13.76 13.33 2.13
CA THR A 89 13.65 11.95 2.56
C THR A 89 12.59 11.82 3.66
N ILE A 90 11.70 10.86 3.52
CA ILE A 90 10.64 10.62 4.50
C ILE A 90 11.26 10.10 5.79
N PRO A 91 11.17 10.86 6.89
CA PRO A 91 11.73 10.44 8.16
C PRO A 91 10.86 9.35 8.79
N VAL A 92 11.34 8.11 8.72
CA VAL A 92 10.62 6.93 9.25
C VAL A 92 10.35 7.03 10.75
N ASP A 93 11.25 7.69 11.49
CA ASP A 93 11.11 7.96 12.93
C ASP A 93 9.97 8.94 13.27
N LYS A 94 9.51 9.74 12.30
CA LYS A 94 8.40 10.67 12.44
C LYS A 94 7.05 10.13 11.96
N ALA A 95 7.06 9.02 11.23
CA ALA A 95 5.84 8.30 10.91
C ALA A 95 5.29 7.67 12.20
N ASP A 96 4.02 7.92 12.52
CA ASP A 96 3.37 7.32 13.70
C ASP A 96 3.08 5.84 13.45
N THR A 97 4.16 5.04 13.43
CA THR A 97 4.10 3.59 13.18
C THR A 97 3.80 2.78 14.44
N LYS A 98 3.77 3.45 15.63
CA LYS A 98 3.65 2.74 16.91
C LYS A 98 2.27 2.16 17.17
N LYS A 99 1.24 2.71 16.54
CA LYS A 99 -0.17 2.30 16.75
C LYS A 99 -0.72 1.45 15.62
N ASP A 100 -0.09 1.50 14.45
CA ASP A 100 -0.62 0.91 13.25
C ASP A 100 0.41 -0.05 12.61
N PHE A 101 -0.11 -1.15 12.07
CA PHE A 101 0.69 -2.00 11.23
C PHE A 101 0.80 -1.37 9.85
N PHE A 102 2.02 -1.08 9.42
CA PHE A 102 2.36 -0.62 8.08
C PHE A 102 3.27 -1.61 7.38
N ASN A 103 3.04 -1.80 6.10
CA ASN A 103 3.96 -2.53 5.22
C ASN A 103 4.28 -1.68 3.99
N PRO A 104 5.19 -0.68 4.14
CA PRO A 104 5.55 0.23 3.04
C PRO A 104 6.12 -0.50 1.83
N SER A 105 6.91 -1.55 2.05
CA SER A 105 7.48 -2.37 0.97
C SER A 105 6.38 -3.03 0.14
N ALA A 106 5.44 -3.70 0.79
CA ALA A 106 4.32 -4.35 0.09
C ALA A 106 3.47 -3.34 -0.66
N ASN A 107 3.12 -2.20 -0.04
CA ASN A 107 2.33 -1.15 -0.70
C ASN A 107 3.06 -0.59 -1.92
N ARG A 108 4.35 -0.30 -1.83
CA ARG A 108 5.20 0.11 -2.94
C ARG A 108 5.15 -0.88 -4.09
N ASN A 109 5.39 -2.16 -3.79
CA ASN A 109 5.39 -3.21 -4.80
C ASN A 109 4.01 -3.36 -5.47
N LEU A 110 2.92 -3.28 -4.69
CA LEU A 110 1.56 -3.33 -5.23
C LEU A 110 1.24 -2.12 -6.11
N LEU A 111 1.56 -0.90 -5.67
CA LEU A 111 1.35 0.32 -6.44
C LEU A 111 2.16 0.29 -7.74
N ARG A 112 3.43 -0.08 -7.69
CA ARG A 112 4.29 -0.21 -8.87
C ARG A 112 3.78 -1.28 -9.83
N LEU A 113 3.33 -2.43 -9.32
CA LEU A 113 2.68 -3.45 -10.14
C LEU A 113 1.46 -2.90 -10.88
N LEU A 114 0.57 -2.19 -10.17
CA LEU A 114 -0.64 -1.63 -10.75
C LEU A 114 -0.36 -0.51 -11.75
N GLN A 115 0.62 0.35 -11.47
CA GLN A 115 1.01 1.46 -12.34
C GLN A 115 1.68 0.99 -13.62
N THR A 116 2.60 0.02 -13.53
CA THR A 116 3.46 -0.41 -14.63
C THR A 116 3.04 -1.70 -15.31
N GLY A 117 2.33 -2.58 -14.59
CA GLY A 117 2.05 -3.96 -15.02
C GLY A 117 3.27 -4.90 -14.94
N ASP A 118 4.40 -4.43 -14.41
CA ASP A 118 5.65 -5.20 -14.36
C ASP A 118 5.60 -6.23 -13.22
N LYS A 119 5.63 -7.50 -13.61
CA LYS A 119 5.52 -8.66 -12.70
C LYS A 119 6.72 -8.86 -11.78
N LYS A 120 7.83 -8.15 -11.99
CA LYS A 120 8.97 -8.21 -11.05
C LYS A 120 8.55 -7.81 -9.64
N TYR A 121 7.62 -6.84 -9.53
CA TYR A 121 7.10 -6.38 -8.24
C TYR A 121 6.31 -7.45 -7.47
N LEU A 122 5.77 -8.48 -8.15
CA LEU A 122 5.15 -9.62 -7.47
C LEU A 122 6.16 -10.47 -6.71
N ARG A 123 7.37 -10.64 -7.25
CA ARG A 123 8.42 -11.46 -6.61
C ARG A 123 8.88 -10.83 -5.30
N ASN A 124 8.92 -9.51 -5.26
CA ASN A 124 9.31 -8.77 -4.07
C ASN A 124 8.32 -8.93 -2.90
N LEU A 125 7.07 -9.35 -3.17
CA LEU A 125 6.07 -9.59 -2.12
C LEU A 125 6.31 -10.89 -1.33
N LYS A 126 7.29 -11.71 -1.71
CA LYS A 126 7.50 -13.05 -1.14
C LYS A 126 7.73 -13.03 0.37
N GLU A 127 8.51 -12.07 0.84
CA GLU A 127 8.90 -11.92 2.24
C GLU A 127 8.10 -10.85 2.99
N ASP A 128 7.19 -10.18 2.27
CA ASP A 128 6.34 -9.18 2.89
C ASP A 128 5.31 -9.81 3.82
N ILE A 129 5.09 -9.14 4.96
CA ILE A 129 4.11 -9.54 5.97
C ILE A 129 2.80 -8.79 5.73
N PHE A 130 1.69 -9.50 5.72
CA PHE A 130 0.35 -8.95 5.56
C PHE A 130 -0.51 -9.28 6.78
N LEU A 131 -1.50 -8.45 7.05
CA LEU A 131 -2.54 -8.80 8.01
C LEU A 131 -3.56 -9.73 7.35
N CYS A 132 -3.80 -10.87 7.96
CA CYS A 132 -4.79 -11.84 7.51
C CYS A 132 -5.92 -11.94 8.53
N PRO A 133 -7.20 -11.79 8.11
CA PRO A 133 -8.33 -11.98 9.01
C PRO A 133 -8.42 -13.44 9.45
N VAL A 134 -8.66 -13.64 10.74
CA VAL A 134 -8.77 -14.97 11.32
C VAL A 134 -9.98 -15.07 12.23
N LYS A 135 -10.50 -16.29 12.35
CA LYS A 135 -11.43 -16.67 13.40
C LYS A 135 -10.69 -17.59 14.36
N ILE A 136 -10.61 -17.16 15.62
CA ILE A 136 -9.99 -17.95 16.69
C ILE A 136 -11.09 -18.65 17.45
N ASP A 137 -11.06 -19.98 17.50
CA ASP A 137 -11.95 -20.73 18.38
C ASP A 137 -11.37 -20.71 19.81
N LYS A 138 -11.99 -19.93 20.68
CA LYS A 138 -11.57 -19.76 22.08
C LYS A 138 -11.58 -21.06 22.87
N ARG A 139 -12.39 -22.05 22.48
CA ARG A 139 -12.46 -23.34 23.17
C ARG A 139 -11.25 -24.23 22.89
N GLN A 140 -10.55 -23.96 21.81
CA GLN A 140 -9.38 -24.73 21.38
C GLN A 140 -8.08 -23.92 21.33
N ALA A 141 -8.07 -22.74 21.94
CA ALA A 141 -6.95 -21.76 21.84
C ALA A 141 -5.56 -22.28 22.30
N LYS A 142 -5.49 -23.48 22.88
CA LYS A 142 -4.23 -24.13 23.24
C LYS A 142 -3.55 -24.89 22.10
N LYS A 143 -4.19 -25.00 20.91
CA LYS A 143 -3.64 -25.70 19.74
C LYS A 143 -3.68 -24.77 18.52
N TYR A 144 -2.55 -24.63 17.83
CA TYR A 144 -2.43 -23.85 16.57
C TYR A 144 -3.42 -24.31 15.48
N SER A 145 -3.97 -25.52 15.59
CA SER A 145 -5.00 -26.05 14.70
C SER A 145 -6.37 -25.36 14.80
N SER A 146 -6.57 -24.44 15.74
CA SER A 146 -7.84 -23.72 15.96
C SER A 146 -7.91 -22.36 15.23
N ILE A 147 -6.90 -22.00 14.46
CA ILE A 147 -6.89 -20.75 13.69
C ILE A 147 -7.49 -21.03 12.31
N HIS A 148 -8.60 -20.38 12.00
CA HIS A 148 -9.24 -20.44 10.71
C HIS A 148 -9.08 -19.13 9.97
N TYR A 149 -8.44 -19.14 8.80
CA TYR A 149 -8.35 -17.97 7.93
C TYR A 149 -9.72 -17.60 7.40
N ALA A 150 -10.09 -16.34 7.54
CA ALA A 150 -11.35 -15.85 7.01
C ALA A 150 -11.26 -15.75 5.48
N CYS A 151 -12.30 -16.24 4.82
CA CYS A 151 -12.48 -16.14 3.39
C CYS A 151 -13.66 -15.23 3.09
N ALA A 152 -13.53 -14.34 2.12
CA ALA A 152 -14.66 -13.69 1.50
C ALA A 152 -15.24 -14.58 0.40
N LYS A 153 -16.55 -14.51 0.20
CA LYS A 153 -17.23 -15.12 -0.95
C LYS A 153 -17.61 -14.01 -1.94
N LEU A 154 -17.40 -14.23 -3.21
CA LEU A 154 -18.00 -13.44 -4.27
C LEU A 154 -19.34 -14.03 -4.70
N LYS A 155 -20.05 -13.29 -5.59
CA LYS A 155 -21.39 -13.66 -6.09
C LYS A 155 -21.48 -15.04 -6.75
N ASP A 156 -20.33 -15.57 -7.22
CA ASP A 156 -20.21 -16.88 -7.88
C ASP A 156 -19.74 -18.00 -6.91
N ASP A 157 -19.93 -17.83 -5.62
CA ASP A 157 -19.50 -18.72 -4.52
C ASP A 157 -17.99 -19.01 -4.46
N LYS A 158 -17.18 -18.39 -5.29
CA LYS A 158 -15.72 -18.49 -5.19
C LYS A 158 -15.24 -17.89 -3.88
N LYS A 159 -14.40 -18.65 -3.19
CA LYS A 159 -13.75 -18.19 -1.96
C LYS A 159 -12.46 -17.49 -2.27
N PHE A 160 -12.21 -16.39 -1.57
CA PHE A 160 -10.97 -15.64 -1.63
C PHE A 160 -10.39 -15.51 -0.24
N TYR A 161 -9.09 -15.62 -0.13
CA TYR A 161 -8.41 -15.21 1.08
C TYR A 161 -8.09 -13.73 1.00
N LEU A 162 -8.15 -13.06 2.13
CA LEU A 162 -7.95 -11.61 2.24
C LEU A 162 -6.64 -11.31 2.93
N LEU A 163 -5.91 -10.35 2.38
CA LEU A 163 -4.71 -9.81 2.96
C LEU A 163 -4.80 -8.28 2.98
N PHE A 164 -4.19 -7.67 3.98
CA PHE A 164 -4.17 -6.23 4.13
C PHE A 164 -2.75 -5.74 4.41
N THR A 165 -2.36 -4.65 3.78
CA THR A 165 -1.03 -4.04 3.94
C THR A 165 -0.94 -3.14 5.15
N THR A 166 -2.09 -2.68 5.69
CA THR A 166 -2.15 -1.82 6.87
C THR A 166 -3.31 -2.21 7.76
N LEU A 167 -3.24 -1.81 9.03
CA LEU A 167 -4.34 -1.99 9.97
C LEU A 167 -5.57 -1.16 9.57
N ASP A 168 -5.37 0.02 8.97
CA ASP A 168 -6.46 0.86 8.47
C ASP A 168 -7.27 0.16 7.36
N GLU A 169 -6.59 -0.45 6.38
CA GLU A 169 -7.25 -1.25 5.34
C GLU A 169 -8.00 -2.45 5.91
N PHE A 170 -7.42 -3.11 6.91
CA PHE A 170 -8.10 -4.20 7.61
C PHE A 170 -9.33 -3.69 8.37
N ASN A 171 -9.23 -2.59 9.12
CA ASN A 171 -10.31 -2.05 9.92
C ASN A 171 -11.49 -1.59 9.05
N LYS A 172 -11.24 -0.89 7.94
CA LYS A 172 -12.27 -0.51 6.97
C LYS A 172 -13.09 -1.70 6.49
N TRP A 173 -12.42 -2.82 6.22
CA TRP A 173 -13.11 -4.05 5.84
C TRP A 173 -13.80 -4.72 7.03
N ASN A 174 -13.19 -4.66 8.22
CA ASN A 174 -13.60 -5.43 9.41
C ASN A 174 -14.76 -4.80 10.18
N GLU A 175 -15.13 -3.54 9.92
CA GLU A 175 -16.20 -2.81 10.66
C GLU A 175 -17.47 -3.65 10.82
N ALA A 176 -17.88 -4.36 9.76
CA ALA A 176 -19.07 -5.21 9.76
C ALA A 176 -18.78 -6.70 10.04
N GLN A 177 -17.54 -7.10 10.28
CA GLN A 177 -17.15 -8.52 10.33
C GLN A 177 -16.72 -9.00 11.71
N GLY A 178 -16.20 -8.12 12.57
CA GLY A 178 -15.77 -8.45 13.94
C GLY A 178 -14.69 -9.56 13.98
N LYS A 179 -13.74 -9.57 13.02
CA LYS A 179 -12.66 -10.56 12.96
C LYS A 179 -11.42 -10.06 13.68
N ASN A 180 -10.61 -11.00 14.14
CA ASN A 180 -9.22 -10.71 14.53
C ASN A 180 -8.33 -10.79 13.29
N CYS A 181 -7.13 -10.20 13.37
CA CYS A 181 -6.11 -10.35 12.35
C CYS A 181 -4.82 -10.92 12.94
N LEU A 182 -4.06 -11.62 12.10
CA LEU A 182 -2.71 -12.07 12.39
C LEU A 182 -1.76 -11.61 11.28
N PRO A 183 -0.54 -11.20 11.61
CA PRO A 183 0.50 -10.98 10.61
C PRO A 183 0.92 -12.33 10.01
N LEU A 184 0.95 -12.40 8.68
CA LEU A 184 1.34 -13.60 7.93
C LEU A 184 2.20 -13.23 6.74
N GLU A 185 3.25 -13.98 6.50
CA GLU A 185 3.97 -13.94 5.23
C GLU A 185 3.14 -14.59 4.11
N VAL A 186 3.32 -14.11 2.89
CA VAL A 186 2.65 -14.70 1.71
C VAL A 186 2.95 -16.19 1.59
N ASN A 187 4.15 -16.61 1.94
CA ASN A 187 4.57 -18.00 1.93
C ASN A 187 3.69 -18.91 2.78
N MET A 188 3.24 -18.45 3.95
CA MET A 188 2.40 -19.23 4.86
C MET A 188 1.00 -19.48 4.30
N ILE A 189 0.51 -18.53 3.50
CA ILE A 189 -0.81 -18.65 2.86
C ILE A 189 -0.76 -19.65 1.71
N LYS A 190 0.38 -19.75 1.05
CA LYS A 190 0.63 -20.55 -0.13
C LYS A 190 0.24 -22.01 -0.02
N GLU A 191 0.71 -22.69 1.01
CA GLU A 191 0.51 -24.15 1.10
C GLU A 191 -0.96 -24.52 1.24
N SER A 192 -1.72 -23.71 1.97
CA SER A 192 -3.15 -23.92 2.12
C SER A 192 -3.95 -23.55 0.86
N GLN A 193 -3.43 -22.59 0.05
CA GLN A 193 -4.09 -22.00 -1.11
C GLN A 193 -3.90 -22.82 -2.38
N ILE A 194 -2.66 -23.21 -2.67
CA ILE A 194 -2.35 -24.03 -3.87
C ILE A 194 -3.13 -25.34 -3.83
N ARG A 195 -3.33 -25.90 -2.64
CA ARG A 195 -4.15 -27.12 -2.47
C ARG A 195 -5.65 -26.90 -2.72
N ARG A 196 -6.15 -25.66 -2.64
CA ARG A 196 -7.58 -25.34 -2.73
C ARG A 196 -7.98 -24.50 -3.93
N ASN A 197 -7.02 -24.07 -4.74
CA ASN A 197 -7.24 -23.22 -5.93
C ASN A 197 -7.99 -21.90 -5.65
N ASN A 198 -7.86 -21.36 -4.44
CA ASN A 198 -8.52 -20.12 -4.04
C ASN A 198 -7.58 -18.94 -4.25
N PRO A 199 -7.95 -17.91 -5.00
CA PRO A 199 -7.14 -16.71 -5.16
C PRO A 199 -7.06 -15.91 -3.87
N VAL A 200 -6.05 -15.04 -3.79
CA VAL A 200 -5.85 -14.09 -2.69
C VAL A 200 -6.20 -12.70 -3.18
N ILE A 201 -6.92 -11.94 -2.39
CA ILE A 201 -7.18 -10.51 -2.64
C ILE A 201 -6.43 -9.70 -1.60
N ILE A 202 -5.62 -8.76 -2.07
CA ILE A 202 -4.95 -7.78 -1.21
C ILE A 202 -5.72 -6.47 -1.30
N ASN A 203 -5.97 -5.83 -0.15
CA ASN A 203 -6.66 -4.54 0.00
C ASN A 203 -7.97 -4.46 -0.81
N PRO A 204 -9.01 -5.24 -0.48
CA PRO A 204 -10.21 -5.39 -1.31
C PRO A 204 -11.01 -4.09 -1.50
N LEU A 205 -10.88 -3.12 -0.61
CA LEU A 205 -11.64 -1.86 -0.61
C LEU A 205 -10.87 -0.66 -1.18
N SER A 206 -9.58 -0.82 -1.50
CA SER A 206 -8.76 0.24 -2.07
C SER A 206 -7.98 -0.25 -3.30
N ASN A 207 -6.67 -0.29 -3.23
CA ASN A 207 -5.78 -0.79 -4.30
C ASN A 207 -5.85 -2.31 -4.43
N LYS A 208 -7.01 -2.80 -4.81
CA LYS A 208 -7.29 -4.21 -4.91
C LYS A 208 -6.37 -4.92 -5.90
N VAL A 209 -5.59 -5.87 -5.40
CA VAL A 209 -4.80 -6.79 -6.22
C VAL A 209 -5.31 -8.21 -6.03
N ILE A 210 -5.60 -8.90 -7.13
CA ILE A 210 -6.02 -10.30 -7.13
C ILE A 210 -4.83 -11.16 -7.52
N LEU A 211 -4.32 -11.92 -6.58
CA LEU A 211 -3.28 -12.93 -6.81
C LEU A 211 -3.95 -14.25 -7.15
N ASN A 212 -4.07 -14.53 -8.44
CA ASN A 212 -4.51 -15.83 -8.92
C ASN A 212 -3.36 -16.87 -8.82
N ASP A 213 -3.65 -18.13 -9.12
CA ASP A 213 -2.67 -19.22 -9.08
C ASP A 213 -1.39 -18.93 -9.90
N ARG A 214 -1.52 -18.27 -11.06
CA ARG A 214 -0.37 -17.88 -11.88
C ARG A 214 0.53 -16.86 -11.18
N TYR A 215 -0.05 -15.87 -10.51
CA TYR A 215 0.71 -14.85 -9.78
C TYR A 215 1.31 -15.42 -8.50
N LEU A 216 0.57 -16.25 -7.78
CA LEU A 216 1.09 -16.95 -6.61
C LEU A 216 2.29 -17.83 -6.98
N LYS A 217 2.25 -18.56 -8.09
CA LYS A 217 3.41 -19.32 -8.60
C LYS A 217 4.62 -18.45 -8.94
N LEU A 218 4.41 -17.22 -9.42
CA LEU A 218 5.52 -16.29 -9.68
C LEU A 218 6.19 -15.78 -8.40
N ILE A 219 5.37 -15.45 -7.36
CA ILE A 219 5.88 -15.02 -6.05
C ILE A 219 6.72 -16.13 -5.41
N LEU A 220 6.40 -17.36 -5.68
CA LEU A 220 6.83 -18.55 -4.94
C LEU A 220 7.84 -19.41 -5.70
N LYS A 221 8.19 -19.06 -6.94
CA LYS A 221 9.31 -19.71 -7.61
C LYS A 221 10.57 -19.53 -6.75
N LYS A 222 11.13 -20.65 -6.33
CA LYS A 222 12.54 -20.70 -5.91
C LYS A 222 13.36 -20.38 -7.14
N GLU A 223 14.26 -19.41 -7.02
CA GLU A 223 15.34 -19.22 -7.99
C GLU A 223 16.17 -20.48 -8.10
#